data_2214ead97b47cf8eef7e8496955ec323
#
_entry.id   2214ead97b47cf8eef7e8496955ec323
#
_cell.length_a   1.000
_cell.length_b   1.000
_cell.length_c   1.000
_cell.angle_alpha   90.00
_cell.angle_beta   90.00
_cell.angle_gamma   90.00
#
_symmetry.space_group_name_H-M   'P 1'
#
loop_
_entity.id
_entity.type
_entity.pdbx_description
1 polymer ?
#
loop_
_entity_poly.entity_id
_entity_poly.type
_entity_poly.pdbx_seq_one_letter_code
_entity_poly.pdbx_strand_id
1 'polypeptide(L)'
;MATLKDVAKASGLTVGTVSRVLNNRGYISDKTREKVYQVMKELNYQPNETARALSKQKSNTIGVILPSIEHPYFSKVLSRLEREAVKRGYRIMLFVSRYKEEREEQCIEMCKSERVAGVVLCSGSFETEKFEGLDFPLITLERSMDEGTSGIECDNYQGGVLATELLIEKGCRKLMFIGGTSAGVDIHMPGDLREVAFSDTCKRLNKDNVVMVTDNR
;
A
#
# COMPACT_ATOMS: atom_id res chain seq x y z
N MET A 1 -18.76 -28.56 5.85
CA MET A 1 -17.87 -27.60 6.52
C MET A 1 -18.53 -27.23 7.85
N ALA A 2 -17.84 -27.35 8.98
CA ALA A 2 -18.40 -26.97 10.27
C ALA A 2 -18.74 -25.47 10.31
N THR A 3 -19.79 -25.11 11.03
CA THR A 3 -20.29 -23.74 11.19
C THR A 3 -20.11 -23.25 12.63
N LEU A 4 -20.25 -21.94 12.83
CA LEU A 4 -20.24 -21.35 14.17
C LEU A 4 -21.31 -21.94 15.08
N LYS A 5 -22.47 -22.38 14.51
CA LYS A 5 -23.54 -23.04 15.21
C LYS A 5 -23.11 -24.43 15.68
N ASP A 6 -22.34 -25.16 14.88
CA ASP A 6 -21.87 -26.52 15.26
C ASP A 6 -20.86 -26.42 16.40
N VAL A 7 -19.95 -25.41 16.39
CA VAL A 7 -19.03 -25.15 17.51
C VAL A 7 -19.82 -24.82 18.78
N ALA A 8 -20.85 -23.99 18.70
CA ALA A 8 -21.70 -23.63 19.83
C ALA A 8 -22.39 -24.87 20.40
N LYS A 9 -22.99 -25.71 19.55
CA LYS A 9 -23.65 -26.96 19.94
C LYS A 9 -22.68 -27.94 20.60
N ALA A 10 -21.53 -28.18 20.00
CA ALA A 10 -20.51 -29.11 20.51
C ALA A 10 -19.85 -28.61 21.82
N SER A 11 -19.69 -27.31 21.98
CA SER A 11 -19.18 -26.73 23.23
C SER A 11 -20.23 -26.55 24.32
N GLY A 12 -21.52 -26.79 24.04
CA GLY A 12 -22.59 -26.52 24.99
C GLY A 12 -22.77 -25.04 25.34
N LEU A 13 -22.44 -24.15 24.43
CA LEU A 13 -22.48 -22.70 24.62
C LEU A 13 -23.43 -22.06 23.60
N THR A 14 -23.81 -20.80 23.85
CA THR A 14 -24.57 -20.04 22.86
C THR A 14 -23.66 -19.55 21.73
N VAL A 15 -24.22 -19.36 20.54
CA VAL A 15 -23.52 -18.78 19.39
C VAL A 15 -22.93 -17.42 19.76
N GLY A 16 -23.62 -16.61 20.57
CA GLY A 16 -23.16 -15.33 21.07
C GLY A 16 -21.91 -15.45 21.95
N THR A 17 -21.85 -16.47 22.81
CA THR A 17 -20.68 -16.73 23.66
C THR A 17 -19.48 -17.16 22.82
N VAL A 18 -19.66 -18.08 21.86
CA VAL A 18 -18.59 -18.48 20.94
C VAL A 18 -18.09 -17.28 20.13
N SER A 19 -19.00 -16.46 19.61
CA SER A 19 -18.65 -15.24 18.88
C SER A 19 -17.86 -14.25 19.75
N ARG A 20 -18.20 -14.10 21.03
CA ARG A 20 -17.42 -13.24 21.95
C ARG A 20 -16.02 -13.80 22.21
N VAL A 21 -15.86 -15.11 22.37
CA VAL A 21 -14.55 -15.78 22.48
C VAL A 21 -13.70 -15.44 21.27
N LEU A 22 -14.23 -15.66 20.06
CA LEU A 22 -13.50 -15.44 18.80
C LEU A 22 -13.14 -13.97 18.54
N ASN A 23 -13.98 -13.04 19.01
CA ASN A 23 -13.76 -11.61 18.82
C ASN A 23 -13.09 -10.94 20.03
N ASN A 24 -12.71 -11.72 21.05
CA ASN A 24 -12.09 -11.23 22.29
C ASN A 24 -12.90 -10.08 22.94
N ARG A 25 -14.25 -10.21 22.95
CA ARG A 25 -15.18 -9.19 23.49
C ARG A 25 -15.74 -9.58 24.84
N GLY A 26 -15.62 -8.68 25.80
CA GLY A 26 -16.12 -8.86 27.17
C GLY A 26 -15.31 -9.84 28.00
N TYR A 27 -15.68 -9.99 29.27
CA TYR A 27 -15.04 -10.94 30.17
C TYR A 27 -15.48 -12.37 29.83
N ILE A 28 -14.53 -13.24 29.54
CA ILE A 28 -14.75 -14.67 29.28
C ILE A 28 -13.65 -15.43 30.03
N SER A 29 -14.05 -16.40 30.85
CA SER A 29 -13.10 -17.20 31.61
C SER A 29 -12.19 -18.01 30.68
N ASP A 30 -10.94 -18.24 31.12
CA ASP A 30 -9.95 -19.00 30.35
C ASP A 30 -10.45 -20.42 30.04
N LYS A 31 -11.11 -21.05 31.01
CA LYS A 31 -11.75 -22.37 30.85
C LYS A 31 -12.77 -22.40 29.69
N THR A 32 -13.57 -21.35 29.56
CA THR A 32 -14.52 -21.23 28.43
C THR A 32 -13.83 -21.04 27.12
N ARG A 33 -12.76 -20.24 27.11
CA ARG A 33 -11.95 -19.97 25.94
C ARG A 33 -11.25 -21.24 25.44
N GLU A 34 -10.59 -21.96 26.33
CA GLU A 34 -9.95 -23.23 26.02
C GLU A 34 -10.92 -24.25 25.44
N LYS A 35 -12.12 -24.40 26.07
CA LYS A 35 -13.16 -25.29 25.57
C LYS A 35 -13.57 -24.98 24.14
N VAL A 36 -13.77 -23.70 23.82
CA VAL A 36 -14.15 -23.28 22.46
C VAL A 36 -13.06 -23.61 21.46
N TYR A 37 -11.78 -23.28 21.76
CA TYR A 37 -10.67 -23.56 20.86
C TYR A 37 -10.43 -25.05 20.65
N GLN A 38 -10.62 -25.87 21.70
CA GLN A 38 -10.54 -27.33 21.58
C GLN A 38 -11.60 -27.87 20.64
N VAL A 39 -12.87 -27.50 20.83
CA VAL A 39 -13.97 -27.91 19.95
C VAL A 39 -13.75 -27.43 18.50
N MET A 40 -13.25 -26.23 18.31
CA MET A 40 -12.90 -25.74 16.96
C MET A 40 -11.86 -26.64 16.28
N LYS A 41 -10.83 -27.08 17.02
CA LYS A 41 -9.82 -27.99 16.53
C LYS A 41 -10.40 -29.36 16.17
N GLU A 42 -11.25 -29.92 17.03
CA GLU A 42 -11.91 -31.21 16.82
C GLU A 42 -12.84 -31.20 15.59
N LEU A 43 -13.56 -30.09 15.37
CA LEU A 43 -14.45 -29.90 14.23
C LEU A 43 -13.74 -29.40 12.97
N ASN A 44 -12.43 -29.17 13.03
CA ASN A 44 -11.66 -28.49 11.99
C ASN A 44 -12.34 -27.19 11.51
N TYR A 45 -12.91 -26.45 12.47
CA TYR A 45 -13.61 -25.21 12.22
C TYR A 45 -12.62 -24.04 12.16
N GLN A 46 -12.65 -23.32 11.05
CA GLN A 46 -11.96 -22.04 10.92
C GLN A 46 -12.97 -20.90 10.82
N PRO A 47 -12.78 -19.81 11.59
CA PRO A 47 -13.65 -18.64 11.48
C PRO A 47 -13.67 -18.12 10.04
N ASN A 48 -14.86 -17.89 9.52
CA ASN A 48 -14.99 -17.29 8.19
C ASN A 48 -14.72 -15.78 8.30
N GLU A 49 -13.55 -15.35 7.85
CA GLU A 49 -13.13 -13.95 7.90
C GLU A 49 -14.02 -13.05 7.03
N THR A 50 -14.57 -13.57 5.93
CA THR A 50 -15.53 -12.84 5.09
C THR A 50 -16.82 -12.54 5.87
N ALA A 51 -17.35 -13.52 6.60
CA ALA A 51 -18.53 -13.32 7.45
C ALA A 51 -18.24 -12.34 8.61
N ARG A 52 -17.01 -12.36 9.15
CA ARG A 52 -16.56 -11.40 10.18
C ARG A 52 -16.42 -9.98 9.62
N ALA A 53 -15.86 -9.84 8.43
CA ALA A 53 -15.73 -8.57 7.74
C ALA A 53 -17.10 -7.95 7.43
N LEU A 54 -18.06 -8.76 6.97
CA LEU A 54 -19.45 -8.35 6.78
C LEU A 54 -20.08 -7.84 8.07
N SER A 55 -19.89 -8.55 9.19
CA SER A 55 -20.43 -8.16 10.50
C SER A 55 -19.78 -6.88 11.06
N LYS A 56 -18.52 -6.61 10.72
CA LYS A 56 -17.77 -5.43 11.16
C LYS A 56 -17.81 -4.28 10.15
N GLN A 57 -18.36 -4.49 8.97
CA GLN A 57 -18.33 -3.58 7.81
C GLN A 57 -16.92 -3.18 7.34
N LYS A 58 -15.87 -3.84 7.84
CA LYS A 58 -14.47 -3.63 7.45
C LYS A 58 -13.71 -4.95 7.49
N SER A 59 -12.91 -5.22 6.50
CA SER A 59 -11.97 -6.35 6.50
C SER A 59 -10.65 -5.96 7.20
N ASN A 60 -9.87 -6.95 7.65
CA ASN A 60 -8.50 -6.74 8.10
C ASN A 60 -7.52 -6.85 6.91
N THR A 61 -7.91 -6.30 5.76
CA THR A 61 -7.13 -6.38 4.53
C THR A 61 -6.76 -4.97 4.09
N ILE A 62 -5.50 -4.73 3.78
CA ILE A 62 -4.99 -3.50 3.19
C ILE A 62 -4.77 -3.76 1.71
N GLY A 63 -5.37 -2.96 0.84
CA GLY A 63 -5.08 -2.94 -0.57
C GLY A 63 -3.72 -2.27 -0.82
N VAL A 64 -2.87 -2.89 -1.64
CA VAL A 64 -1.61 -2.28 -2.09
C VAL A 64 -1.61 -2.30 -3.60
N ILE A 65 -1.58 -1.12 -4.21
CA ILE A 65 -1.59 -0.96 -5.66
C ILE A 65 -0.20 -0.49 -6.09
N LEU A 66 0.49 -1.34 -6.85
CA LEU A 66 1.83 -1.09 -7.38
C LEU A 66 1.81 -1.04 -8.90
N PRO A 67 2.68 -0.24 -9.55
CA PRO A 67 2.78 -0.28 -11.00
C PRO A 67 3.44 -1.57 -11.50
N SER A 68 4.40 -2.11 -10.76
CA SER A 68 5.11 -3.36 -11.08
C SER A 68 5.70 -4.02 -9.84
N ILE A 69 5.75 -5.34 -9.83
CA ILE A 69 6.46 -6.13 -8.80
C ILE A 69 7.88 -6.51 -9.23
N GLU A 70 8.22 -6.33 -10.48
CA GLU A 70 9.55 -6.66 -11.02
C GLU A 70 10.60 -5.60 -10.64
N HIS A 71 10.16 -4.36 -10.44
CA HIS A 71 11.06 -3.29 -10.05
C HIS A 71 11.52 -3.46 -8.58
N PRO A 72 12.83 -3.47 -8.29
CA PRO A 72 13.37 -3.77 -6.96
C PRO A 72 12.87 -2.83 -5.85
N TYR A 73 12.56 -1.57 -6.18
CA TYR A 73 11.99 -0.62 -5.23
C TYR A 73 10.63 -1.09 -4.73
N PHE A 74 9.70 -1.37 -5.65
CA PHE A 74 8.34 -1.76 -5.27
C PHE A 74 8.30 -3.12 -4.56
N SER A 75 9.13 -4.08 -4.97
CA SER A 75 9.26 -5.36 -4.27
C SER A 75 9.71 -5.20 -2.83
N LYS A 76 10.68 -4.31 -2.57
CA LYS A 76 11.16 -4.00 -1.22
C LYS A 76 10.10 -3.28 -0.39
N VAL A 77 9.41 -2.30 -0.97
CA VAL A 77 8.29 -1.60 -0.33
C VAL A 77 7.22 -2.61 0.08
N LEU A 78 6.76 -3.45 -0.85
CA LEU A 78 5.75 -4.47 -0.60
C LEU A 78 6.16 -5.41 0.54
N SER A 79 7.39 -5.91 0.51
CA SER A 79 7.92 -6.80 1.55
C SER A 79 7.94 -6.14 2.95
N ARG A 80 8.19 -4.83 3.01
CA ARG A 80 8.15 -4.08 4.27
C ARG A 80 6.73 -3.83 4.75
N LEU A 81 5.85 -3.44 3.83
CA LEU A 81 4.43 -3.25 4.13
C LEU A 81 3.78 -4.53 4.63
N GLU A 82 4.02 -5.66 3.97
CA GLU A 82 3.50 -6.97 4.38
C GLU A 82 3.92 -7.31 5.81
N ARG A 83 5.21 -7.22 6.11
CA ARG A 83 5.72 -7.52 7.45
C ARG A 83 5.09 -6.67 8.55
N GLU A 84 4.92 -5.37 8.29
CA GLU A 84 4.31 -4.45 9.25
C GLU A 84 2.79 -4.65 9.36
N ALA A 85 2.12 -5.01 8.26
CA ALA A 85 0.71 -5.37 8.25
C ALA A 85 0.44 -6.62 9.10
N VAL A 86 1.22 -7.68 8.91
CA VAL A 86 1.10 -8.94 9.67
C VAL A 86 1.28 -8.72 11.16
N LYS A 87 2.28 -7.94 11.59
CA LYS A 87 2.49 -7.60 13.01
C LYS A 87 1.26 -6.93 13.65
N ARG A 88 0.45 -6.24 12.85
CA ARG A 88 -0.77 -5.53 13.29
C ARG A 88 -2.06 -6.29 13.02
N GLY A 89 -1.96 -7.56 12.59
CA GLY A 89 -3.10 -8.42 12.30
C GLY A 89 -3.82 -8.08 10.99
N TYR A 90 -3.16 -7.40 10.07
CA TYR A 90 -3.64 -7.13 8.73
C TYR A 90 -3.05 -8.09 7.70
N ARG A 91 -3.73 -8.24 6.58
CA ARG A 91 -3.28 -8.95 5.38
C ARG A 91 -3.13 -7.96 4.25
N ILE A 92 -2.25 -8.25 3.32
CA ILE A 92 -2.10 -7.48 2.09
C ILE A 92 -2.90 -8.15 0.97
N MET A 93 -3.64 -7.32 0.24
CA MET A 93 -4.20 -7.66 -1.07
C MET A 93 -3.45 -6.85 -2.11
N LEU A 94 -2.69 -7.53 -2.95
CA LEU A 94 -1.82 -6.90 -3.93
C LEU A 94 -2.54 -6.75 -5.27
N PHE A 95 -2.44 -5.56 -5.84
CA PHE A 95 -2.86 -5.23 -7.19
C PHE A 95 -1.70 -4.66 -8.00
N VAL A 96 -1.66 -4.96 -9.28
CA VAL A 96 -0.62 -4.46 -10.20
C VAL A 96 -1.28 -3.67 -11.33
N SER A 97 -1.05 -2.35 -11.36
CA SER A 97 -1.67 -1.44 -12.33
C SER A 97 -0.98 -1.46 -13.70
N ARG A 98 0.29 -1.91 -13.77
CA ARG A 98 1.10 -1.94 -15.01
C ARG A 98 1.22 -0.58 -15.69
N TYR A 99 1.31 0.49 -14.89
CA TYR A 99 1.37 1.86 -15.40
C TYR A 99 0.18 2.26 -16.28
N LYS A 100 -0.99 1.61 -16.07
CA LYS A 100 -2.19 1.89 -16.87
C LYS A 100 -3.29 2.45 -15.97
N GLU A 101 -3.83 3.59 -16.37
CA GLU A 101 -4.89 4.30 -15.67
C GLU A 101 -6.13 3.41 -15.46
N GLU A 102 -6.64 2.83 -16.53
CA GLU A 102 -7.82 1.94 -16.48
C GLU A 102 -7.64 0.77 -15.50
N ARG A 103 -6.42 0.23 -15.40
CA ARG A 103 -6.11 -0.86 -14.48
C ARG A 103 -6.08 -0.38 -13.03
N GLU A 104 -5.59 0.81 -12.79
CA GLU A 104 -5.57 1.42 -11.47
C GLU A 104 -7.00 1.64 -10.97
N GLU A 105 -7.89 2.16 -11.84
CA GLU A 105 -9.31 2.32 -11.56
C GLU A 105 -9.97 0.99 -11.19
N GLN A 106 -9.75 -0.04 -11.99
CA GLN A 106 -10.22 -1.39 -11.67
C GLN A 106 -9.72 -1.88 -10.32
N CYS A 107 -8.46 -1.61 -9.98
CA CYS A 107 -7.90 -1.98 -8.67
C CYS A 107 -8.60 -1.26 -7.51
N ILE A 108 -8.93 0.01 -7.66
CA ILE A 108 -9.68 0.79 -6.66
C ILE A 108 -11.10 0.24 -6.51
N GLU A 109 -11.80 -0.04 -7.60
CA GLU A 109 -13.13 -0.64 -7.54
C GLU A 109 -13.13 -2.02 -6.88
N MET A 110 -12.09 -2.83 -7.13
CA MET A 110 -11.89 -4.09 -6.42
C MET A 110 -11.66 -3.87 -4.92
N CYS A 111 -10.88 -2.85 -4.52
CA CYS A 111 -10.70 -2.49 -3.12
C CYS A 111 -12.02 -2.10 -2.43
N LYS A 112 -12.90 -1.36 -3.14
CA LYS A 112 -14.25 -1.02 -2.64
C LYS A 112 -15.09 -2.28 -2.45
N SER A 113 -15.15 -3.16 -3.44
CA SER A 113 -15.95 -4.39 -3.39
C SER A 113 -15.49 -5.34 -2.27
N GLU A 114 -14.18 -5.43 -2.05
CA GLU A 114 -13.55 -6.25 -0.99
C GLU A 114 -13.60 -5.59 0.40
N ARG A 115 -14.10 -4.34 0.48
CA ARG A 115 -14.20 -3.55 1.72
C ARG A 115 -12.89 -3.52 2.49
N VAL A 116 -11.81 -3.18 1.80
CA VAL A 116 -10.49 -3.10 2.43
C VAL A 116 -10.47 -2.07 3.56
N ALA A 117 -9.59 -2.27 4.54
CA ALA A 117 -9.44 -1.35 5.67
C ALA A 117 -8.78 -0.02 5.28
N GLY A 118 -8.05 -0.02 4.17
CA GLY A 118 -7.37 1.12 3.60
C GLY A 118 -6.54 0.71 2.38
N VAL A 119 -6.04 1.68 1.64
CA VAL A 119 -5.24 1.46 0.43
C VAL A 119 -3.91 2.20 0.53
N VAL A 120 -2.84 1.53 0.10
CA VAL A 120 -1.54 2.13 -0.19
C VAL A 120 -1.35 2.14 -1.70
N LEU A 121 -1.27 3.33 -2.28
CA LEU A 121 -1.14 3.55 -3.71
C LEU A 121 0.28 4.01 -4.04
N CYS A 122 1.00 3.22 -4.84
CA CYS A 122 2.35 3.52 -5.31
C CYS A 122 2.40 3.79 -6.82
N SER A 123 1.26 4.01 -7.43
CA SER A 123 1.10 4.23 -8.87
C SER A 123 0.71 5.69 -9.12
N GLY A 124 1.09 6.23 -10.26
CA GLY A 124 0.91 7.64 -10.61
C GLY A 124 0.09 7.86 -11.88
N SER A 125 -0.79 6.92 -12.24
CA SER A 125 -1.49 6.96 -13.52
C SER A 125 -2.82 7.72 -13.49
N PHE A 126 -3.30 8.14 -12.32
CA PHE A 126 -4.61 8.74 -12.12
C PHE A 126 -4.58 10.21 -11.75
N GLU A 127 -5.59 10.95 -12.19
CA GLU A 127 -5.94 12.27 -11.66
C GLU A 127 -6.51 12.18 -10.23
N THR A 128 -6.27 13.21 -9.42
CA THR A 128 -6.63 13.26 -7.99
C THR A 128 -8.13 13.21 -7.74
N GLU A 129 -8.92 13.77 -8.64
CA GLU A 129 -10.39 13.87 -8.54
C GLU A 129 -11.09 12.51 -8.44
N LYS A 130 -10.48 11.48 -9.02
CA LYS A 130 -11.04 10.10 -9.01
C LYS A 130 -10.96 9.39 -7.66
N PHE A 131 -10.26 9.98 -6.69
CA PHE A 131 -10.16 9.43 -5.33
C PHE A 131 -11.12 10.11 -4.34
N GLU A 132 -11.90 11.07 -4.80
CA GLU A 132 -12.93 11.69 -3.99
C GLU A 132 -14.02 10.67 -3.61
N GLY A 133 -14.52 10.78 -2.39
CA GLY A 133 -15.63 9.94 -1.91
C GLY A 133 -15.25 8.47 -1.60
N LEU A 134 -13.97 8.15 -1.43
CA LEU A 134 -13.57 6.84 -0.94
C LEU A 134 -14.02 6.65 0.51
N ASP A 135 -14.62 5.49 0.80
CA ASP A 135 -15.09 5.10 2.13
C ASP A 135 -13.99 4.44 3.00
N PHE A 136 -12.75 4.45 2.52
CA PHE A 136 -11.57 3.97 3.21
C PHE A 136 -10.40 4.96 3.11
N PRO A 137 -9.45 4.96 4.08
CA PRO A 137 -8.27 5.80 4.02
C PRO A 137 -7.34 5.39 2.88
N LEU A 138 -6.82 6.40 2.17
CA LEU A 138 -5.82 6.26 1.11
C LEU A 138 -4.51 6.92 1.55
N ILE A 139 -3.40 6.22 1.33
CA ILE A 139 -2.04 6.74 1.48
C ILE A 139 -1.32 6.56 0.15
N THR A 140 -0.67 7.62 -0.32
CA THR A 140 0.16 7.56 -1.53
C THR A 140 1.65 7.44 -1.17
N LEU A 141 2.42 6.75 -2.02
CA LEU A 141 3.89 6.70 -1.94
C LEU A 141 4.48 7.27 -3.22
N GLU A 142 5.42 8.21 -3.07
CA GLU A 142 6.10 8.91 -4.18
C GLU A 142 5.11 9.52 -5.19
N ARG A 143 4.04 10.07 -4.66
CA ARG A 143 3.02 10.78 -5.43
C ARG A 143 2.43 11.90 -4.60
N SER A 144 2.57 13.13 -5.09
CA SER A 144 1.82 14.27 -4.57
C SER A 144 0.36 14.17 -4.99
N MET A 145 -0.51 14.44 -4.06
CA MET A 145 -1.94 14.60 -4.30
C MET A 145 -2.40 15.88 -3.61
N ASP A 146 -3.45 16.50 -4.16
CA ASP A 146 -4.04 17.68 -3.60
C ASP A 146 -4.63 17.45 -2.19
N GLU A 147 -5.13 18.50 -1.57
CA GLU A 147 -5.60 18.52 -0.18
C GLU A 147 -6.50 17.33 0.18
N GLY A 148 -6.21 16.70 1.32
CA GLY A 148 -7.02 15.64 1.92
C GLY A 148 -6.46 14.23 1.85
N THR A 149 -5.39 14.00 1.09
CA THR A 149 -4.73 12.68 1.00
C THR A 149 -3.36 12.71 1.68
N SER A 150 -3.05 11.69 2.47
CA SER A 150 -1.73 11.57 3.11
C SER A 150 -0.72 10.96 2.13
N GLY A 151 0.27 11.74 1.70
CA GLY A 151 1.40 11.29 0.88
C GLY A 151 2.64 11.01 1.72
N ILE A 152 3.42 10.02 1.32
CA ILE A 152 4.76 9.73 1.85
C ILE A 152 5.72 9.83 0.69
N GLU A 153 6.67 10.75 0.76
CA GLU A 153 7.63 11.06 -0.29
C GLU A 153 9.04 11.10 0.27
N CYS A 154 10.02 10.75 -0.55
CA CYS A 154 11.42 11.05 -0.24
C CYS A 154 11.70 12.54 -0.51
N ASP A 155 12.70 13.09 0.15
CA ASP A 155 13.25 14.39 -0.25
C ASP A 155 14.04 14.24 -1.56
N ASN A 156 13.27 14.20 -2.66
CA ASN A 156 13.79 13.95 -4.00
C ASN A 156 14.70 15.07 -4.48
N TYR A 157 14.40 16.34 -4.09
CA TYR A 157 15.26 17.47 -4.43
C TYR A 157 16.63 17.34 -3.73
N GLN A 158 16.64 17.16 -2.43
CA GLN A 158 17.88 16.98 -1.68
C GLN A 158 18.67 15.75 -2.15
N GLY A 159 17.97 14.65 -2.49
CA GLY A 159 18.59 13.47 -3.09
C GLY A 159 19.30 13.77 -4.41
N GLY A 160 18.68 14.57 -5.27
CA GLY A 160 19.27 15.05 -6.52
C GLY A 160 20.49 15.94 -6.31
N VAL A 161 20.43 16.87 -5.35
CA VAL A 161 21.55 17.73 -4.96
C VAL A 161 22.74 16.88 -4.52
N LEU A 162 22.53 15.99 -3.52
CA LEU A 162 23.59 15.15 -2.96
C LEU A 162 24.27 14.25 -4.00
N ALA A 163 23.48 13.64 -4.88
CA ALA A 163 24.01 12.78 -5.94
C ALA A 163 24.88 13.58 -6.91
N THR A 164 24.43 14.78 -7.30
CA THR A 164 25.14 15.65 -8.23
C THR A 164 26.44 16.18 -7.62
N GLU A 165 26.39 16.65 -6.38
CA GLU A 165 27.57 17.11 -5.64
C GLU A 165 28.61 16.01 -5.48
N LEU A 166 28.19 14.79 -5.15
CA LEU A 166 29.08 13.64 -5.02
C LEU A 166 29.81 13.33 -6.33
N LEU A 167 29.12 13.37 -7.48
CA LEU A 167 29.75 13.16 -8.77
C LEU A 167 30.79 14.23 -9.08
N ILE A 168 30.49 15.49 -8.77
CA ILE A 168 31.43 16.61 -8.96
C ILE A 168 32.64 16.46 -8.03
N GLU A 169 32.44 16.12 -6.77
CA GLU A 169 33.51 15.86 -5.79
C GLU A 169 34.43 14.73 -6.27
N LYS A 170 33.86 13.67 -6.87
CA LYS A 170 34.64 12.57 -7.48
C LYS A 170 35.37 12.95 -8.77
N GLY A 171 35.31 14.22 -9.18
CA GLY A 171 36.05 14.74 -10.34
C GLY A 171 35.34 14.56 -11.68
N CYS A 172 34.06 14.20 -11.69
CA CYS A 172 33.29 14.13 -12.93
C CYS A 172 33.16 15.53 -13.54
N ARG A 173 33.51 15.67 -14.82
CA ARG A 173 33.50 16.97 -15.54
C ARG A 173 32.27 17.13 -16.42
N LYS A 174 31.77 16.05 -16.99
CA LYS A 174 30.55 16.00 -17.82
C LYS A 174 29.51 15.19 -17.11
N LEU A 175 28.37 15.79 -16.87
CA LEU A 175 27.28 15.18 -16.09
C LEU A 175 26.06 15.05 -16.99
N MET A 176 25.37 13.90 -16.85
CA MET A 176 24.13 13.64 -17.56
C MET A 176 23.09 13.13 -16.59
N PHE A 177 21.90 13.68 -16.66
CA PHE A 177 20.69 13.14 -16.03
C PHE A 177 19.89 12.39 -17.08
N ILE A 178 19.50 11.17 -16.77
CA ILE A 178 18.60 10.37 -17.58
C ILE A 178 17.31 10.19 -16.80
N GLY A 179 16.24 10.79 -17.28
CA GLY A 179 14.92 10.74 -16.69
C GLY A 179 13.91 10.08 -17.62
N GLY A 180 12.79 9.64 -17.05
CA GLY A 180 11.63 9.22 -17.83
C GLY A 180 10.64 10.38 -17.95
N THR A 181 9.90 10.46 -19.06
CA THR A 181 8.72 11.32 -19.13
C THR A 181 7.54 10.63 -18.46
N SER A 182 6.80 11.38 -17.67
CA SER A 182 5.40 11.09 -17.36
C SER A 182 4.55 11.49 -18.59
N ALA A 183 4.88 10.92 -19.77
CA ALA A 183 4.31 11.37 -21.03
C ALA A 183 2.77 11.25 -21.00
N GLY A 184 2.11 12.40 -21.07
CA GLY A 184 0.66 12.49 -21.25
C GLY A 184 -0.17 12.69 -20.00
N VAL A 185 0.44 12.88 -18.83
CA VAL A 185 -0.27 13.19 -17.59
C VAL A 185 0.32 14.46 -16.98
N ASP A 186 -0.49 15.49 -16.79
CA ASP A 186 -0.13 16.74 -16.11
C ASP A 186 0.08 16.55 -14.60
N ILE A 187 0.58 15.38 -14.18
CA ILE A 187 0.84 15.05 -12.79
C ILE A 187 2.33 15.23 -12.51
N HIS A 188 2.67 16.20 -11.70
CA HIS A 188 4.02 16.35 -11.16
C HIS A 188 4.33 15.20 -10.21
N MET A 189 5.25 14.33 -10.62
CA MET A 189 5.75 13.28 -9.76
C MET A 189 6.88 13.81 -8.87
N PRO A 190 6.90 13.46 -7.56
CA PRO A 190 7.99 13.90 -6.67
C PRO A 190 9.40 13.56 -7.20
N GLY A 191 9.50 12.48 -7.98
CA GLY A 191 10.74 12.09 -8.65
C GLY A 191 11.29 13.11 -9.65
N ASP A 192 10.45 13.97 -10.22
CA ASP A 192 10.85 15.00 -11.19
C ASP A 192 11.73 16.07 -10.52
N LEU A 193 11.59 16.26 -9.20
CA LEU A 193 12.43 17.16 -8.42
C LEU A 193 13.93 16.76 -8.43
N ARG A 194 14.26 15.51 -8.76
CA ARG A 194 15.66 15.08 -8.91
C ARG A 194 16.32 15.70 -10.13
N GLU A 195 15.59 15.86 -11.24
CA GLU A 195 16.07 16.53 -12.45
C GLU A 195 16.27 18.02 -12.19
N VAL A 196 15.29 18.66 -11.55
CA VAL A 196 15.39 20.07 -11.17
C VAL A 196 16.62 20.30 -10.29
N ALA A 197 16.80 19.48 -9.26
CA ALA A 197 17.93 19.55 -8.34
C ALA A 197 19.29 19.33 -9.05
N PHE A 198 19.34 18.38 -9.99
CA PHE A 198 20.52 18.15 -10.83
C PHE A 198 20.88 19.40 -11.62
N SER A 199 19.92 19.98 -12.35
CA SER A 199 20.11 21.16 -13.17
C SER A 199 20.52 22.38 -12.34
N ASP A 200 19.86 22.62 -11.20
CA ASP A 200 20.17 23.74 -10.31
C ASP A 200 21.57 23.62 -9.69
N THR A 201 21.93 22.40 -9.26
CA THR A 201 23.25 22.13 -8.68
C THR A 201 24.37 22.32 -9.72
N CYS A 202 24.16 21.84 -10.94
CA CYS A 202 25.12 22.08 -12.04
C CYS A 202 25.28 23.56 -12.35
N LYS A 203 24.20 24.34 -12.45
CA LYS A 203 24.24 25.80 -12.63
C LYS A 203 24.97 26.47 -11.48
N ARG A 204 24.65 26.16 -10.24
CA ARG A 204 25.30 26.75 -9.05
C ARG A 204 26.80 26.50 -9.00
N LEU A 205 27.27 25.35 -9.49
CA LEU A 205 28.67 24.94 -9.46
C LEU A 205 29.39 25.14 -10.81
N ASN A 206 28.77 25.84 -11.76
CA ASN A 206 29.30 26.09 -13.11
C ASN A 206 29.78 24.81 -13.81
N LYS A 207 28.93 23.80 -13.84
CA LYS A 207 29.20 22.52 -14.52
C LYS A 207 28.34 22.38 -15.77
N ASP A 208 28.95 21.91 -16.84
CA ASP A 208 28.21 21.50 -18.02
C ASP A 208 27.33 20.26 -17.69
N ASN A 209 26.12 20.32 -18.14
CA ASN A 209 25.18 19.22 -17.94
C ASN A 209 24.34 18.94 -19.19
N VAL A 210 23.86 17.71 -19.28
CA VAL A 210 22.90 17.27 -20.29
C VAL A 210 21.76 16.56 -19.59
N VAL A 211 20.54 16.93 -19.93
CA VAL A 211 19.33 16.19 -19.51
C VAL A 211 18.83 15.40 -20.72
N MET A 212 18.72 14.10 -20.55
CA MET A 212 18.13 13.21 -21.53
C MET A 212 16.83 12.67 -20.95
N VAL A 213 15.75 12.91 -21.65
CA VAL A 213 14.43 12.40 -21.30
C VAL A 213 14.11 11.23 -22.22
N THR A 214 13.77 10.09 -21.64
CA THR A 214 13.42 8.89 -22.39
C THR A 214 11.94 8.59 -22.21
N ASP A 215 11.27 8.22 -23.29
CA ASP A 215 9.91 7.68 -23.21
C ASP A 215 9.97 6.30 -22.53
N ASN A 216 9.37 6.20 -21.36
CA ASN A 216 9.11 4.91 -20.74
C ASN A 216 7.91 4.27 -21.46
N ARG A 217 8.15 3.50 -22.50
CA ARG A 217 7.16 2.63 -23.12
C ARG A 217 7.33 1.18 -22.67
#